data_998249f0433e16764ea4b660f8e44b74
#
_entry.id   998249f0433e16764ea4b660f8e44b74
#
_cell.length_a   1.000
_cell.length_b   1.000
_cell.length_c   1.000
_cell.angle_alpha   90.00
_cell.angle_beta   90.00
_cell.angle_gamma   90.00
#
_symmetry.space_group_name_H-M   'P 1'
#
loop_
_entity.id
_entity.type
_entity.pdbx_description
1 polymer ?
#
loop_
_entity_poly.entity_id
_entity_poly.type
_entity_poly.pdbx_seq_one_letter_code
_entity_poly.pdbx_strand_id
1 'polypeptide(L)'
;MSTEIEDVKREVAAANRVLANLGLASGFTAALGHASMRVPSEPNHFFVKGREYELDALAIMEPEDMVQCDTEGFLIGGRPGLTQCSEVKIHACIYKTH
;
A
#
# COMPACT_ATOMS: atom_id res chain seq x y z
N MET A 1 18.90 11.37 4.19
CA MET A 1 19.09 10.62 2.94
C MET A 1 17.88 9.74 2.71
N SER A 2 17.33 9.84 1.53
CA SER A 2 16.20 9.01 1.13
C SER A 2 16.67 7.58 0.93
N THR A 3 15.92 6.61 1.45
CA THR A 3 16.21 5.19 1.22
C THR A 3 15.29 4.66 0.13
N GLU A 4 15.62 3.49 -0.41
CA GLU A 4 14.76 2.80 -1.36
C GLU A 4 13.36 2.58 -0.76
N ILE A 5 13.30 2.18 0.51
CA ILE A 5 12.02 1.96 1.20
C ILE A 5 11.21 3.25 1.26
N GLU A 6 11.84 4.37 1.61
CA GLU A 6 11.15 5.66 1.65
C GLU A 6 10.66 6.09 0.27
N ASP A 7 11.43 5.81 -0.78
CA ASP A 7 11.03 6.12 -2.13
C ASP A 7 9.83 5.28 -2.56
N VAL A 8 9.83 3.98 -2.25
CA VAL A 8 8.70 3.09 -2.56
C VAL A 8 7.44 3.55 -1.83
N LYS A 9 7.55 3.85 -0.55
CA LYS A 9 6.41 4.35 0.23
C LYS A 9 5.80 5.61 -0.39
N ARG A 10 6.66 6.54 -0.80
CA ARG A 10 6.22 7.78 -1.41
C ARG A 10 5.47 7.55 -2.71
N GLU A 11 6.01 6.66 -3.54
CA GLU A 11 5.38 6.34 -4.82
C GLU A 11 4.05 5.61 -4.65
N VAL A 12 3.96 4.67 -3.71
CA VAL A 12 2.71 3.96 -3.45
C VAL A 12 1.65 4.90 -2.90
N ALA A 13 2.02 5.77 -1.98
CA ALA A 13 1.09 6.76 -1.44
C ALA A 13 0.58 7.70 -2.54
N ALA A 14 1.49 8.20 -3.38
CA ALA A 14 1.11 9.08 -4.48
C ALA A 14 0.20 8.38 -5.47
N ALA A 15 0.48 7.12 -5.82
CA ALA A 15 -0.34 6.34 -6.74
C ALA A 15 -1.75 6.16 -6.20
N ASN A 16 -1.89 5.87 -4.90
CA ASN A 16 -3.20 5.72 -4.29
C ASN A 16 -3.98 7.03 -4.30
N ARG A 17 -3.32 8.17 -4.03
CA ARG A 17 -3.97 9.47 -4.11
C ARG A 17 -4.45 9.79 -5.53
N VAL A 18 -3.63 9.43 -6.53
CA VAL A 18 -4.00 9.63 -7.94
C VAL A 18 -5.23 8.79 -8.30
N LEU A 19 -5.27 7.52 -7.86
CA LEU A 19 -6.45 6.67 -8.10
C LEU A 19 -7.72 7.32 -7.57
N ALA A 20 -7.67 7.87 -6.36
CA ALA A 20 -8.82 8.54 -5.77
C ALA A 20 -9.19 9.81 -6.54
N ASN A 21 -8.20 10.62 -6.90
CA ASN A 21 -8.43 11.91 -7.57
C ASN A 21 -8.95 11.75 -8.99
N LEU A 22 -8.61 10.64 -9.66
CA LEU A 22 -9.11 10.34 -11.01
C LEU A 22 -10.42 9.57 -11.00
N GLY A 23 -10.98 9.28 -9.83
CA GLY A 23 -12.23 8.54 -9.73
C GLY A 23 -12.09 7.05 -10.04
N LEU A 24 -10.88 6.52 -9.97
CA LEU A 24 -10.61 5.10 -10.26
C LEU A 24 -10.77 4.23 -9.01
N ALA A 25 -10.77 4.83 -7.82
CA ALA A 25 -11.11 4.14 -6.60
C ALA A 25 -12.59 4.37 -6.30
N SER A 26 -13.24 3.40 -5.67
CA SER A 26 -14.67 3.45 -5.43
C SER A 26 -15.00 3.32 -3.94
N GLY A 27 -16.30 3.38 -3.62
CA GLY A 27 -16.78 3.36 -2.25
C GLY A 27 -16.94 4.76 -1.66
N PHE A 28 -17.59 4.84 -0.53
CA PHE A 28 -17.94 6.11 0.10
C PHE A 28 -16.72 6.98 0.39
N THR A 29 -15.62 6.37 0.83
CA THR A 29 -14.39 7.07 1.15
C THR A 29 -13.32 6.94 0.07
N ALA A 30 -13.69 6.44 -1.11
CA ALA A 30 -12.75 6.10 -2.18
C ALA A 30 -11.66 5.12 -1.70
N ALA A 31 -12.05 4.16 -0.86
CA ALA A 31 -11.14 3.21 -0.26
C ALA A 31 -11.05 1.89 -1.02
N LEU A 32 -11.90 1.67 -2.01
CA LEU A 32 -11.93 0.45 -2.82
C LEU A 32 -11.16 0.66 -4.11
N GLY A 33 -10.11 -0.10 -4.26
CA GLY A 33 -9.17 0.06 -5.36
C GLY A 33 -7.91 0.75 -4.87
N HIS A 34 -6.76 0.09 -5.00
CA HIS A 34 -5.51 0.62 -4.46
C HIS A 34 -4.32 0.10 -5.24
N ALA A 35 -3.18 0.77 -5.09
CA ALA A 35 -1.94 0.43 -5.75
C ALA A 35 -0.93 -0.13 -4.76
N SER A 36 -0.02 -0.95 -5.26
CA SER A 36 1.11 -1.45 -4.48
C SER A 36 2.35 -1.41 -5.35
N MET A 37 3.52 -1.59 -4.72
CA MET A 37 4.79 -1.60 -5.43
C MET A 37 5.76 -2.53 -4.72
N ARG A 38 6.42 -3.40 -5.50
CA ARG A 38 7.46 -4.28 -4.98
C ARG A 38 8.68 -3.46 -4.56
N VAL A 39 9.35 -3.91 -3.51
CA VAL A 39 10.63 -3.33 -3.09
C VAL A 39 11.71 -3.91 -4.02
N PRO A 40 12.39 -3.07 -4.84
CA PRO A 40 13.30 -3.62 -5.85
C PRO A 40 14.43 -4.48 -5.30
N SER A 41 15.00 -4.11 -4.15
CA SER A 41 16.09 -4.89 -3.54
C SER A 41 15.60 -6.08 -2.72
N GLU A 42 14.30 -6.19 -2.47
CA GLU A 42 13.70 -7.29 -1.72
C GLU A 42 12.44 -7.76 -2.45
N PRO A 43 12.59 -8.51 -3.55
CA PRO A 43 11.47 -8.82 -4.44
C PRO A 43 10.35 -9.67 -3.81
N ASN A 44 10.57 -10.22 -2.61
CA ASN A 44 9.53 -10.92 -1.88
C ASN A 44 8.72 -10.00 -0.95
N HIS A 45 8.99 -8.71 -0.97
CA HIS A 45 8.29 -7.72 -0.17
C HIS A 45 7.67 -6.66 -1.07
N PHE A 46 6.57 -6.08 -0.61
CA PHE A 46 5.92 -4.96 -1.32
C PHE A 46 5.28 -4.00 -0.31
N PHE A 47 5.03 -2.79 -0.75
CA PHE A 47 4.27 -1.81 0.04
C PHE A 47 2.88 -1.64 -0.54
N VAL A 48 1.91 -1.50 0.36
CA VAL A 48 0.51 -1.28 0.04
C VAL A 48 -0.06 -0.33 1.09
N LYS A 49 -1.22 0.26 0.85
CA LYS A 49 -1.83 1.15 1.82
C LYS A 49 -2.08 0.42 3.14
N GLY A 50 -1.81 1.11 4.24
CA GLY A 50 -2.21 0.65 5.56
C GLY A 50 -3.68 0.91 5.81
N ARG A 51 -4.18 0.33 6.89
CA ARG A 51 -5.58 0.46 7.29
C ARG A 51 -5.67 0.56 8.81
N GLU A 52 -6.48 1.49 9.28
CA GLU A 52 -6.87 1.56 10.69
C GLU A 52 -8.26 2.18 10.77
N TYR A 53 -8.81 2.27 11.99
CA TYR A 53 -10.20 2.65 12.17
C TYR A 53 -10.59 3.95 11.47
N GLU A 54 -9.71 4.96 11.51
CA GLU A 54 -9.99 6.27 10.92
C GLU A 54 -9.23 6.54 9.63
N LEU A 55 -8.41 5.62 9.17
CA LEU A 55 -7.55 5.83 8.00
C LEU A 55 -7.85 4.79 6.95
N ASP A 56 -8.60 5.14 5.94
CA ASP A 56 -8.86 4.24 4.81
C ASP A 56 -9.04 4.97 3.49
N ALA A 57 -9.23 6.27 3.49
CA ALA A 57 -9.45 7.05 2.28
C ALA A 57 -8.15 7.25 1.50
N LEU A 58 -8.14 6.84 0.22
CA LEU A 58 -6.93 6.91 -0.62
C LEU A 58 -6.48 8.34 -0.89
N ALA A 59 -7.41 9.29 -0.92
CA ALA A 59 -7.10 10.68 -1.29
C ALA A 59 -6.16 11.37 -0.30
N ILE A 60 -6.05 10.87 0.93
CA ILE A 60 -5.23 11.49 1.99
C ILE A 60 -4.05 10.63 2.40
N MET A 61 -3.74 9.58 1.65
CA MET A 61 -2.62 8.69 2.00
C MET A 61 -1.28 9.40 1.91
N GLU A 62 -0.47 9.20 2.92
CA GLU A 62 0.89 9.71 3.03
C GLU A 62 1.87 8.53 3.09
N PRO A 63 3.18 8.74 2.84
CA PRO A 63 4.14 7.63 2.87
C PRO A 63 4.12 6.82 4.16
N GLU A 64 3.96 7.46 5.31
CA GLU A 64 3.91 6.78 6.61
C GLU A 64 2.66 5.92 6.80
N ASP A 65 1.67 6.05 5.93
CA ASP A 65 0.47 5.23 5.97
C ASP A 65 0.62 3.92 5.19
N MET A 66 1.74 3.72 4.55
CA MET A 66 2.02 2.50 3.78
C MET A 66 2.59 1.43 4.68
N VAL A 67 2.22 0.18 4.44
CA VAL A 67 2.74 -0.96 5.19
C VAL A 67 3.51 -1.89 4.25
N GLN A 68 4.51 -2.57 4.82
CA GLN A 68 5.31 -3.55 4.11
C GLN A 68 4.78 -4.95 4.37
N CYS A 69 4.56 -5.71 3.31
CA CYS A 69 4.05 -7.07 3.39
C CYS A 69 4.96 -8.00 2.58
N ASP A 70 4.92 -9.30 2.91
CA ASP A 70 5.61 -10.30 2.11
C ASP A 70 4.65 -10.92 1.09
N THR A 71 5.18 -11.76 0.21
CA THR A 71 4.39 -12.38 -0.86
C THR A 71 3.45 -13.48 -0.37
N GLU A 72 3.46 -13.78 0.93
CA GLU A 72 2.47 -14.65 1.55
C GLU A 72 1.31 -13.83 2.16
N GLY A 73 1.41 -12.50 2.11
CA GLY A 73 0.36 -11.60 2.61
C GLY A 73 0.52 -11.21 4.07
N PHE A 74 1.64 -11.53 4.70
CA PHE A 74 1.88 -11.17 6.09
C PHE A 74 2.44 -9.77 6.23
N LEU A 75 1.95 -9.06 7.23
CA LEU A 75 2.46 -7.73 7.59
C LEU A 75 3.86 -7.86 8.18
N ILE A 76 4.82 -7.14 7.60
CA ILE A 76 6.21 -7.15 8.06
C ILE A 76 6.56 -5.85 8.77
N GLY A 77 6.09 -4.73 8.29
CA GLY A 77 6.45 -3.44 8.84
C GLY A 77 5.44 -2.35 8.53
N GLY A 78 5.54 -1.26 9.26
CA GLY A 78 4.66 -0.11 9.15
C GLY A 78 4.58 0.56 10.51
N ARG A 79 3.94 1.73 10.58
CA ARG A 79 3.78 2.38 11.88
C ARG A 79 2.79 1.60 12.77
N PRO A 80 2.94 1.68 14.09
CA PRO A 80 2.04 0.98 15.01
C PRO A 80 0.58 1.37 14.76
N GLY A 81 -0.30 0.37 14.87
CA GLY A 81 -1.73 0.58 14.69
C GLY A 81 -2.25 0.33 13.29
N LEU A 82 -1.36 0.27 12.30
CA LEU A 82 -1.76 -0.02 10.93
C LEU A 82 -1.75 -1.53 10.67
N THR A 83 -2.71 -1.98 9.88
CA THR A 83 -2.73 -3.32 9.32
C THR A 83 -2.75 -3.22 7.79
N GLN A 84 -2.56 -4.34 7.12
CA GLN A 84 -2.65 -4.38 5.66
C GLN A 84 -4.12 -4.30 5.23
N CYS A 85 -4.34 -3.87 3.99
CA CYS A 85 -5.70 -3.79 3.45
C CYS A 85 -6.30 -5.20 3.27
N SER A 86 -7.63 -5.24 3.15
CA SER A 86 -8.36 -6.52 3.08
C SER A 86 -7.96 -7.34 1.86
N GLU A 87 -7.63 -6.69 0.74
CA GLU A 87 -7.31 -7.34 -0.52
C GLU A 87 -5.82 -7.55 -0.72
N VAL A 88 -5.02 -7.52 0.36
CA VAL A 88 -3.57 -7.65 0.28
C VAL A 88 -3.14 -8.95 -0.42
N LYS A 89 -3.93 -10.01 -0.29
CA LYS A 89 -3.59 -11.30 -0.90
C LYS A 89 -3.65 -11.28 -2.42
N ILE A 90 -4.43 -10.39 -3.01
CA ILE A 90 -4.44 -10.21 -4.46
C ILE A 90 -3.07 -9.69 -4.91
N HIS A 91 -2.56 -8.66 -4.23
CA HIS A 91 -1.24 -8.12 -4.51
C HIS A 91 -0.15 -9.17 -4.28
N ALA A 92 -0.23 -9.87 -3.14
CA ALA A 92 0.76 -10.89 -2.78
C ALA A 92 0.82 -12.00 -3.84
N CYS A 93 -0.33 -12.47 -4.31
CA CYS A 93 -0.41 -13.52 -5.31
C CYS A 93 0.25 -13.08 -6.62
N ILE A 94 0.00 -11.86 -7.06
CA ILE A 94 0.61 -11.33 -8.28
C ILE A 94 2.13 -11.27 -8.14
N TYR A 95 2.63 -10.75 -7.02
CA TYR A 95 4.08 -10.63 -6.81
C TYR A 95 4.77 -11.99 -6.65
N LYS A 96 4.05 -12.97 -6.11
CA LYS A 96 4.61 -14.31 -5.93
C LYS A 96 4.80 -15.02 -7.28
N THR A 97 3.92 -14.75 -8.25
CA THR A 97 3.92 -15.45 -9.54
C THR A 97 4.59 -14.67 -10.67
N HIS A 98 4.87 -13.43 -10.47
CA HIS A 98 5.46 -12.54 -11.47
C HIS A 98 6.60 -11.74 -10.84
#